data_8c7422b20da3f9e95fbd316f5c0cf74d
#
_entry.id   8c7422b20da3f9e95fbd316f5c0cf74d
#
_cell.length_a   1.000
_cell.length_b   1.000
_cell.length_c   1.000
_cell.angle_alpha   90.00
_cell.angle_beta   90.00
_cell.angle_gamma   90.00
#
_symmetry.space_group_name_H-M   'P 1'
#
loop_
_entity.id
_entity.type
_entity.pdbx_description
1 polymer ?
#
loop_
_entity_poly.entity_id
_entity_poly.type
_entity_poly.pdbx_seq_one_letter_code
_entity_poly.pdbx_strand_id
1 'polypeptide(L)'
;MKVLKAKSLVLATLISIASFSPVSAHQPLSLTTAAAKVATSPVIVDGAISFAVTANFTKAGEKRYFRLVLTEGQEFSAEYLILNEKPTNALTNSKLPKVTIITPSGKNLALKITERTAFFEPWGKKNYFYLSRLNRAGEAGVYTVVAEARVRSSIVIATGKSEVRGEVLSIGNKAGTCPAAIKNENEVSELRAKQLIGLTEKSGEICATLNNWGYRVVARDGEDFAVTMDYRSNRVNVKIQSDQIVSVTVG
;
A
#
# COMPACT_ATOMS: atom_id res chain seq x y z
N MET A 1 -19.07 -78.68 -8.40
CA MET A 1 -18.15 -77.68 -7.87
C MET A 1 -18.32 -76.39 -8.65
N LYS A 2 -18.98 -75.36 -8.05
CA LYS A 2 -19.16 -74.05 -8.68
C LYS A 2 -18.22 -73.11 -7.99
N VAL A 3 -17.25 -72.54 -8.74
CA VAL A 3 -16.27 -71.54 -8.26
C VAL A 3 -16.96 -70.20 -8.29
N LEU A 4 -17.16 -69.55 -7.12
CA LEU A 4 -17.62 -68.18 -6.98
C LEU A 4 -16.44 -67.28 -7.25
N LYS A 5 -16.56 -66.43 -8.27
CA LYS A 5 -15.60 -65.29 -8.50
C LYS A 5 -16.02 -64.10 -7.64
N ALA A 6 -15.25 -63.77 -6.64
CA ALA A 6 -15.37 -62.54 -5.87
C ALA A 6 -14.90 -61.33 -6.73
N LYS A 7 -15.78 -60.34 -6.95
CA LYS A 7 -15.43 -59.06 -7.55
C LYS A 7 -15.05 -58.10 -6.45
N SER A 8 -13.76 -57.74 -6.36
CA SER A 8 -13.29 -56.68 -5.48
C SER A 8 -13.69 -55.30 -6.03
N LEU A 9 -14.53 -54.62 -5.28
CA LEU A 9 -14.93 -53.26 -5.56
C LEU A 9 -13.92 -52.31 -4.87
N VAL A 10 -13.01 -51.69 -5.65
CA VAL A 10 -12.10 -50.68 -5.14
C VAL A 10 -12.85 -49.34 -5.05
N LEU A 11 -13.17 -48.93 -3.85
CA LEU A 11 -13.79 -47.62 -3.56
C LEU A 11 -12.67 -46.57 -3.53
N ALA A 12 -12.51 -45.81 -4.61
CA ALA A 12 -11.58 -44.67 -4.68
C ALA A 12 -12.21 -43.49 -3.93
N THR A 13 -11.74 -43.26 -2.72
CA THR A 13 -12.09 -42.06 -1.92
C THR A 13 -11.34 -40.84 -2.48
N LEU A 14 -12.03 -39.98 -3.23
CA LEU A 14 -11.52 -38.68 -3.64
C LEU A 14 -11.43 -37.78 -2.38
N ILE A 15 -10.22 -37.59 -1.85
CA ILE A 15 -9.94 -36.57 -0.84
C ILE A 15 -9.85 -35.24 -1.58
N SER A 16 -10.94 -34.48 -1.54
CA SER A 16 -10.92 -33.06 -1.97
C SER A 16 -10.06 -32.27 -0.96
N ILE A 17 -8.81 -31.98 -1.34
CA ILE A 17 -7.97 -31.05 -0.60
C ILE A 17 -8.57 -29.66 -0.85
N ALA A 18 -9.43 -29.20 0.05
CA ALA A 18 -9.86 -27.82 0.11
C ALA A 18 -8.60 -26.99 0.41
N SER A 19 -8.09 -26.30 -0.61
CA SER A 19 -7.04 -25.30 -0.44
C SER A 19 -7.63 -24.15 0.39
N PHE A 20 -7.45 -24.20 1.70
CA PHE A 20 -7.70 -23.04 2.55
C PHE A 20 -6.61 -22.01 2.21
N SER A 21 -6.93 -21.07 1.33
CA SER A 21 -6.15 -19.84 1.24
C SER A 21 -6.23 -19.21 2.62
N PRO A 22 -5.10 -18.92 3.28
CA PRO A 22 -5.15 -18.21 4.55
C PRO A 22 -5.82 -16.88 4.28
N VAL A 23 -6.99 -16.66 4.87
CA VAL A 23 -7.63 -15.34 4.91
C VAL A 23 -6.64 -14.48 5.67
N SER A 24 -5.93 -13.63 4.95
CA SER A 24 -4.92 -12.76 5.54
C SER A 24 -5.67 -11.60 6.18
N ALA A 25 -5.62 -11.51 7.51
CA ALA A 25 -5.89 -10.27 8.21
C ALA A 25 -5.10 -9.12 7.55
N HIS A 26 -5.44 -7.87 7.87
CA HIS A 26 -4.76 -6.67 7.36
C HIS A 26 -3.25 -6.85 7.20
N GLN A 27 -2.72 -6.61 6.00
CA GLN A 27 -1.29 -6.75 5.75
C GLN A 27 -0.50 -5.73 6.57
N PRO A 28 0.52 -6.15 7.32
CA PRO A 28 1.27 -5.24 8.16
C PRO A 28 2.20 -4.34 7.34
N LEU A 29 2.16 -3.03 7.61
CA LEU A 29 3.11 -2.04 7.10
C LEU A 29 3.66 -1.22 8.27
N SER A 30 4.95 -1.35 8.57
CA SER A 30 5.59 -0.56 9.63
C SER A 30 6.31 0.65 9.04
N LEU A 31 5.94 1.85 9.51
CA LEU A 31 6.58 3.10 9.09
C LEU A 31 7.91 3.30 9.83
N THR A 32 8.98 3.39 9.06
CA THR A 32 10.33 3.70 9.58
C THR A 32 10.55 5.21 9.69
N THR A 33 11.73 5.61 10.14
CA THR A 33 12.15 7.01 10.15
C THR A 33 12.23 7.63 8.74
N ALA A 34 12.41 6.84 7.69
CA ALA A 34 12.33 7.30 6.30
C ALA A 34 10.96 7.89 5.96
N ALA A 35 9.89 7.42 6.61
CA ALA A 35 8.53 7.93 6.45
C ALA A 35 8.27 9.26 7.18
N ALA A 36 9.29 9.95 7.67
CA ALA A 36 9.17 11.28 8.32
C ALA A 36 8.88 12.42 7.34
N LYS A 37 8.96 12.17 6.02
CA LYS A 37 8.66 13.14 4.96
C LYS A 37 7.73 12.51 3.93
N VAL A 38 6.84 13.30 3.33
CA VAL A 38 5.95 12.84 2.26
C VAL A 38 6.76 12.25 1.08
N ALA A 39 7.82 12.94 0.67
CA ALA A 39 8.62 12.54 -0.49
C ALA A 39 9.27 11.16 -0.37
N THR A 40 9.51 10.68 0.86
CA THR A 40 10.16 9.38 1.13
C THR A 40 9.23 8.37 1.79
N SER A 41 7.94 8.72 1.93
CA SER A 41 6.94 7.83 2.53
C SER A 41 6.51 6.72 1.56
N PRO A 42 6.22 5.50 2.04
CA PRO A 42 5.74 4.42 1.21
C PRO A 42 4.36 4.72 0.60
N VAL A 43 4.04 4.05 -0.49
CA VAL A 43 2.75 4.18 -1.20
C VAL A 43 2.09 2.81 -1.29
N ILE A 44 0.91 2.66 -0.73
CA ILE A 44 0.04 1.51 -0.95
C ILE A 44 -0.55 1.68 -2.36
N VAL A 45 -0.22 0.74 -3.25
CA VAL A 45 -0.51 0.82 -4.71
C VAL A 45 -2.01 0.74 -4.98
N ASP A 46 -2.75 0.04 -4.13
CA ASP A 46 -4.21 -0.04 -4.17
C ASP A 46 -4.78 0.17 -2.76
N GLY A 47 -5.37 1.33 -2.53
CA GLY A 47 -5.92 1.72 -1.22
C GLY A 47 -7.20 1.00 -0.83
N ALA A 48 -7.83 0.23 -1.72
CA ALA A 48 -8.95 -0.65 -1.38
C ALA A 48 -8.49 -1.92 -0.66
N ILE A 49 -7.20 -2.29 -0.82
CA ILE A 49 -6.61 -3.46 -0.16
C ILE A 49 -6.29 -3.14 1.30
N SER A 50 -6.55 -4.13 2.15
CA SER A 50 -6.47 -4.01 3.60
C SER A 50 -5.04 -4.01 4.13
N PHE A 51 -4.62 -2.89 4.76
CA PHE A 51 -3.33 -2.73 5.42
C PHE A 51 -3.48 -2.21 6.85
N ALA A 52 -2.68 -2.76 7.78
CA ALA A 52 -2.48 -2.23 9.12
C ALA A 52 -1.16 -1.46 9.18
N VAL A 53 -1.22 -0.13 9.07
CA VAL A 53 -0.05 0.75 9.03
C VAL A 53 0.32 1.16 10.45
N THR A 54 1.45 0.65 10.96
CA THR A 54 1.95 0.95 12.30
C THR A 54 2.91 2.14 12.27
N ALA A 55 2.70 3.11 13.16
CA ALA A 55 3.58 4.26 13.35
C ALA A 55 4.03 4.35 14.81
N ASN A 56 5.34 4.31 15.01
CA ASN A 56 5.99 4.43 16.31
C ASN A 56 6.65 5.81 16.45
N PHE A 57 6.49 6.41 17.63
CA PHE A 57 7.00 7.73 17.97
C PHE A 57 7.77 7.69 19.28
N THR A 58 8.90 8.37 19.32
CA THR A 58 9.75 8.46 20.51
C THR A 58 9.54 9.76 21.29
N LYS A 59 9.09 10.84 20.60
CA LYS A 59 8.87 12.16 21.19
C LYS A 59 7.78 12.95 20.46
N ALA A 60 7.35 14.04 21.07
CA ALA A 60 6.42 14.98 20.48
C ALA A 60 6.98 15.62 19.20
N GLY A 61 6.10 15.95 18.25
CA GLY A 61 6.42 16.61 16.99
C GLY A 61 6.94 15.67 15.90
N GLU A 62 7.25 14.40 16.22
CA GLU A 62 7.60 13.44 15.18
C GLU A 62 6.41 13.17 14.26
N LYS A 63 6.69 13.08 12.96
CA LYS A 63 5.69 12.78 11.94
C LYS A 63 6.02 11.46 11.24
N ARG A 64 4.97 10.74 10.85
CA ARG A 64 5.05 9.59 9.95
C ARG A 64 4.00 9.75 8.88
N TYR A 65 4.41 9.49 7.65
CA TYR A 65 3.59 9.60 6.46
C TYR A 65 3.49 8.25 5.77
N PHE A 66 2.35 7.98 5.19
CA PHE A 66 2.20 7.02 4.11
C PHE A 66 1.21 7.57 3.08
N ARG A 67 1.24 7.02 1.90
CA ARG A 67 0.32 7.38 0.83
C ARG A 67 -0.44 6.14 0.39
N LEU A 68 -1.58 6.33 -0.22
CA LEU A 68 -2.34 5.27 -0.87
C LEU A 68 -3.00 5.83 -2.12
N VAL A 69 -3.23 4.97 -3.11
CA VAL A 69 -3.86 5.33 -4.38
C VAL A 69 -5.24 4.72 -4.43
N LEU A 70 -6.25 5.51 -4.76
CA LEU A 70 -7.58 5.03 -5.11
C LEU A 70 -7.85 5.27 -6.58
N THR A 71 -8.56 4.34 -7.20
CA THR A 71 -9.14 4.49 -8.53
C THR A 71 -10.60 4.94 -8.43
N GLU A 72 -11.18 5.33 -9.55
CA GLU A 72 -12.58 5.74 -9.61
C GLU A 72 -13.52 4.64 -9.09
N GLY A 73 -14.52 5.02 -8.31
CA GLY A 73 -15.50 4.12 -7.70
C GLY A 73 -15.06 3.40 -6.45
N GLN A 74 -13.79 3.47 -6.06
CA GLN A 74 -13.33 2.87 -4.80
C GLN A 74 -13.75 3.70 -3.59
N GLU A 75 -14.00 3.00 -2.46
CA GLU A 75 -14.23 3.64 -1.17
C GLU A 75 -12.91 3.97 -0.46
N PHE A 76 -12.86 5.12 0.20
CA PHE A 76 -11.82 5.43 1.17
C PHE A 76 -12.23 4.92 2.55
N SER A 77 -11.41 4.07 3.15
CA SER A 77 -11.58 3.58 4.52
C SER A 77 -10.33 3.86 5.34
N ALA A 78 -10.50 4.38 6.54
CA ALA A 78 -9.42 4.56 7.51
C ALA A 78 -9.94 4.38 8.94
N GLU A 79 -9.25 3.55 9.71
CA GLU A 79 -9.55 3.29 11.10
C GLU A 79 -8.33 3.62 11.95
N TYR A 80 -8.53 4.38 13.01
CA TYR A 80 -7.47 4.75 13.94
C TYR A 80 -7.55 3.87 15.18
N LEU A 81 -6.48 3.09 15.44
CA LEU A 81 -6.40 2.18 16.56
C LEU A 81 -5.13 2.42 17.40
N ILE A 82 -5.20 1.99 18.65
CA ILE A 82 -4.04 1.81 19.52
C ILE A 82 -4.05 0.40 20.10
N LEU A 83 -2.88 -0.17 20.32
CA LEU A 83 -2.78 -1.40 21.11
C LEU A 83 -3.26 -1.13 22.53
N ASN A 84 -3.98 -2.09 23.12
CA ASN A 84 -4.38 -2.04 24.53
C ASN A 84 -3.20 -2.43 25.45
N GLU A 85 -2.07 -1.75 25.27
CA GLU A 85 -0.82 -1.96 26.02
C GLU A 85 -0.22 -0.61 26.44
N LYS A 86 0.41 -0.61 27.62
CA LYS A 86 1.14 0.57 28.12
C LYS A 86 2.40 0.81 27.23
N PRO A 87 2.83 2.07 27.08
CA PRO A 87 2.24 3.27 27.71
C PRO A 87 1.05 3.86 26.95
N THR A 88 0.82 3.49 25.68
CA THR A 88 -0.11 4.20 24.79
C THR A 88 -1.57 4.13 25.24
N ASN A 89 -2.03 2.97 25.73
CA ASN A 89 -3.42 2.81 26.19
C ASN A 89 -3.76 3.66 27.42
N ALA A 90 -2.77 4.08 28.20
CA ALA A 90 -2.95 4.95 29.37
C ALA A 90 -2.99 6.45 29.01
N LEU A 91 -2.71 6.81 27.76
CA LEU A 91 -2.74 8.20 27.32
C LEU A 91 -4.18 8.71 27.20
N THR A 92 -4.40 9.95 27.59
CA THR A 92 -5.64 10.67 27.29
C THR A 92 -5.72 10.96 25.78
N ASN A 93 -6.94 11.16 25.27
CA ASN A 93 -7.16 11.44 23.84
C ASN A 93 -6.37 12.67 23.35
N SER A 94 -6.17 13.68 24.23
CA SER A 94 -5.38 14.89 23.91
C SER A 94 -3.88 14.64 23.78
N LYS A 95 -3.37 13.53 24.30
CA LYS A 95 -1.94 13.11 24.21
C LYS A 95 -1.66 12.14 23.08
N LEU A 96 -2.70 11.54 22.49
CA LEU A 96 -2.56 10.65 21.36
C LEU A 96 -2.20 11.42 20.08
N PRO A 97 -1.50 10.79 19.13
CA PRO A 97 -1.13 11.41 17.85
C PRO A 97 -2.33 11.99 17.10
N LYS A 98 -2.12 13.15 16.49
CA LYS A 98 -3.09 13.70 15.54
C LYS A 98 -2.92 12.99 14.20
N VAL A 99 -4.00 12.45 13.66
CA VAL A 99 -4.03 11.86 12.32
C VAL A 99 -4.81 12.76 11.38
N THR A 100 -4.20 13.09 10.23
CA THR A 100 -4.81 13.89 9.18
C THR A 100 -4.66 13.16 7.85
N ILE A 101 -5.72 13.13 7.08
CA ILE A 101 -5.78 12.58 5.73
C ILE A 101 -5.90 13.77 4.78
N ILE A 102 -5.01 13.84 3.79
CA ILE A 102 -5.03 14.82 2.72
C ILE A 102 -5.56 14.11 1.48
N THR A 103 -6.70 14.55 0.96
CA THR A 103 -7.32 13.93 -0.23
C THR A 103 -6.58 14.35 -1.51
N PRO A 104 -6.82 13.69 -2.66
CA PRO A 104 -6.27 14.11 -3.96
C PRO A 104 -6.63 15.56 -4.31
N SER A 105 -7.82 16.04 -3.94
CA SER A 105 -8.24 17.44 -4.12
C SER A 105 -7.62 18.43 -3.12
N GLY A 106 -6.73 17.96 -2.21
CA GLY A 106 -6.04 18.79 -1.22
C GLY A 106 -6.83 19.10 0.06
N LYS A 107 -8.04 18.50 0.23
CA LYS A 107 -8.81 18.69 1.47
C LYS A 107 -8.16 17.94 2.63
N ASN A 108 -8.16 18.58 3.81
CA ASN A 108 -7.69 17.97 5.05
C ASN A 108 -8.87 17.37 5.84
N LEU A 109 -8.83 16.07 6.07
CA LEU A 109 -9.79 15.34 6.88
C LEU A 109 -9.08 14.91 8.17
N ALA A 110 -9.49 15.46 9.32
CA ALA A 110 -8.98 15.04 10.60
C ALA A 110 -9.67 13.74 11.04
N LEU A 111 -8.90 12.71 11.36
CA LEU A 111 -9.40 11.50 11.98
C LEU A 111 -9.58 11.76 13.48
N LYS A 112 -10.74 12.35 13.85
CA LYS A 112 -11.03 12.76 15.22
C LYS A 112 -11.27 11.54 16.09
N ILE A 113 -10.72 11.55 17.31
CA ILE A 113 -10.98 10.50 18.29
C ILE A 113 -12.39 10.70 18.85
N THR A 114 -13.31 9.79 18.52
CA THR A 114 -14.73 9.84 18.89
C THR A 114 -15.17 8.65 19.72
N GLU A 115 -14.33 7.62 19.83
CA GLU A 115 -14.64 6.39 20.55
C GLU A 115 -13.39 5.84 21.27
N ARG A 116 -13.58 4.84 22.09
CA ARG A 116 -12.53 3.99 22.67
C ARG A 116 -13.11 2.58 22.84
N THR A 117 -13.42 1.94 21.70
CA THR A 117 -14.11 0.66 21.64
C THR A 117 -13.09 -0.47 21.60
N ALA A 118 -13.20 -1.39 22.56
CA ALA A 118 -12.31 -2.56 22.62
C ALA A 118 -12.53 -3.48 21.39
N PHE A 119 -11.44 -3.97 20.84
CA PHE A 119 -11.42 -4.89 19.73
C PHE A 119 -10.33 -5.94 19.94
N PHE A 120 -10.70 -7.21 19.84
CA PHE A 120 -9.76 -8.32 19.82
C PHE A 120 -9.48 -8.75 18.38
N GLU A 121 -8.22 -8.65 17.97
CA GLU A 121 -7.76 -9.11 16.66
C GLU A 121 -7.33 -10.59 16.78
N PRO A 122 -8.06 -11.54 16.16
CA PRO A 122 -7.88 -12.97 16.44
C PRO A 122 -6.61 -13.57 15.85
N TRP A 123 -6.07 -13.03 14.76
CA TRP A 123 -4.89 -13.57 14.08
C TRP A 123 -3.60 -13.29 14.86
N GLY A 124 -3.35 -12.04 15.18
CA GLY A 124 -2.22 -11.63 16.00
C GLY A 124 -2.46 -11.83 17.51
N LYS A 125 -3.69 -12.24 17.90
CA LYS A 125 -4.14 -12.39 19.30
C LYS A 125 -3.89 -11.15 20.12
N LYS A 126 -4.16 -9.98 19.55
CA LYS A 126 -3.91 -8.69 20.18
C LYS A 126 -5.21 -7.94 20.49
N ASN A 127 -5.21 -7.22 21.60
CA ASN A 127 -6.31 -6.34 21.97
C ASN A 127 -5.98 -4.91 21.55
N TYR A 128 -6.93 -4.26 20.92
CA TYR A 128 -6.85 -2.87 20.47
C TYR A 128 -8.00 -2.04 21.02
N PHE A 129 -7.90 -0.73 20.91
CA PHE A 129 -9.02 0.20 20.97
C PHE A 129 -9.16 0.90 19.62
N TYR A 130 -10.36 0.86 19.03
CA TYR A 130 -10.76 1.80 18.00
C TYR A 130 -10.93 3.18 18.63
N LEU A 131 -10.35 4.18 17.99
CA LEU A 131 -10.45 5.57 18.39
C LEU A 131 -11.27 6.39 17.41
N SER A 132 -11.29 5.98 16.13
CA SER A 132 -12.05 6.61 15.06
C SER A 132 -12.18 5.66 13.90
N ARG A 133 -13.31 5.72 13.20
CA ARG A 133 -13.56 5.00 11.94
C ARG A 133 -14.15 5.96 10.93
N LEU A 134 -13.53 6.03 9.76
CA LEU A 134 -13.97 6.84 8.63
C LEU A 134 -14.17 5.94 7.41
N ASN A 135 -15.35 5.99 6.84
CA ASN A 135 -15.69 5.33 5.58
C ASN A 135 -16.49 6.29 4.71
N ARG A 136 -16.09 6.46 3.46
CA ARG A 136 -16.74 7.37 2.53
C ARG A 136 -16.40 7.03 1.07
N ALA A 137 -17.17 7.57 0.13
CA ALA A 137 -16.79 7.53 -1.28
C ALA A 137 -15.40 8.16 -1.46
N GLY A 138 -14.51 7.44 -2.16
CA GLY A 138 -13.15 7.91 -2.44
C GLY A 138 -13.12 8.86 -3.64
N GLU A 139 -12.10 9.72 -3.65
CA GLU A 139 -11.68 10.49 -4.83
C GLU A 139 -10.57 9.69 -5.52
N ALA A 140 -10.59 9.56 -6.84
CA ALA A 140 -9.48 8.93 -7.56
C ALA A 140 -8.20 9.75 -7.40
N GLY A 141 -7.07 9.08 -7.15
CA GLY A 141 -5.77 9.71 -6.98
C GLY A 141 -5.04 9.33 -5.70
N VAL A 142 -4.02 10.12 -5.37
CA VAL A 142 -3.10 9.86 -4.25
C VAL A 142 -3.58 10.55 -2.99
N TYR A 143 -3.87 9.78 -1.96
CA TYR A 143 -4.08 10.25 -0.60
C TYR A 143 -2.77 10.28 0.17
N THR A 144 -2.62 11.27 1.04
CA THR A 144 -1.52 11.32 2.00
C THR A 144 -2.09 11.25 3.41
N VAL A 145 -1.62 10.29 4.20
CA VAL A 145 -1.95 10.16 5.62
C VAL A 145 -0.76 10.57 6.44
N VAL A 146 -0.96 11.48 7.38
CA VAL A 146 0.07 11.93 8.33
C VAL A 146 -0.38 11.74 9.76
N ALA A 147 0.46 11.10 10.55
CA ALA A 147 0.34 11.01 11.99
C ALA A 147 1.43 11.86 12.64
N GLU A 148 1.02 12.77 13.54
CA GLU A 148 1.91 13.67 14.29
C GLU A 148 1.82 13.38 15.78
N ALA A 149 2.94 13.01 16.37
CA ALA A 149 3.03 12.63 17.77
C ALA A 149 2.91 13.84 18.71
N ARG A 150 2.22 13.65 19.82
CA ARG A 150 2.16 14.61 20.93
C ARG A 150 3.04 14.20 22.11
N VAL A 151 3.28 12.91 22.23
CA VAL A 151 4.20 12.28 23.19
C VAL A 151 4.70 10.96 22.58
N ARG A 152 5.60 10.26 23.28
CA ARG A 152 5.96 8.87 22.94
C ARG A 152 4.71 8.01 22.89
N SER A 153 4.51 7.31 21.77
CA SER A 153 3.31 6.49 21.53
C SER A 153 3.47 5.59 20.32
N SER A 154 2.59 4.61 20.19
CA SER A 154 2.46 3.75 19.02
C SER A 154 1.01 3.68 18.58
N ILE A 155 0.76 3.81 17.29
CA ILE A 155 -0.60 3.76 16.72
C ILE A 155 -0.65 2.83 15.52
N VAL A 156 -1.86 2.42 15.17
CA VAL A 156 -2.16 1.70 13.93
C VAL A 156 -3.22 2.48 13.17
N ILE A 157 -3.01 2.66 11.88
CA ILE A 157 -4.01 3.15 10.94
C ILE A 157 -4.34 1.97 10.02
N ALA A 158 -5.52 1.38 10.18
CA ALA A 158 -6.01 0.38 9.25
C ALA A 158 -6.67 1.10 8.07
N THR A 159 -6.43 0.63 6.84
CA THR A 159 -6.98 1.20 5.61
C THR A 159 -7.33 0.09 4.63
N GLY A 160 -8.30 0.36 3.75
CA GLY A 160 -8.81 -0.64 2.81
C GLY A 160 -9.66 -1.72 3.48
N LYS A 161 -10.35 -2.51 2.67
CA LYS A 161 -11.27 -3.57 3.14
C LYS A 161 -11.04 -4.91 2.44
N SER A 162 -10.38 -4.91 1.28
CA SER A 162 -10.13 -6.11 0.50
C SER A 162 -8.95 -6.90 1.07
N GLU A 163 -9.19 -8.12 1.48
CA GLU A 163 -8.20 -9.01 2.10
C GLU A 163 -7.42 -9.84 1.07
N VAL A 164 -7.02 -9.21 -0.03
CA VAL A 164 -6.12 -9.82 -1.03
C VAL A 164 -4.70 -9.28 -0.82
N ARG A 165 -3.72 -9.97 -1.42
CA ARG A 165 -2.33 -9.50 -1.34
C ARG A 165 -2.19 -8.15 -2.04
N GLY A 166 -1.68 -7.16 -1.33
CA GLY A 166 -1.39 -5.83 -1.82
C GLY A 166 0.09 -5.57 -2.03
N GLU A 167 0.37 -4.50 -2.77
CA GLU A 167 1.72 -4.03 -3.07
C GLU A 167 1.97 -2.68 -2.38
N VAL A 168 3.20 -2.51 -1.89
CA VAL A 168 3.68 -1.25 -1.32
C VAL A 168 4.87 -0.78 -2.13
N LEU A 169 4.71 0.34 -2.82
CA LEU A 169 5.78 1.00 -3.54
C LEU A 169 6.71 1.72 -2.55
N SER A 170 7.95 1.26 -2.48
CA SER A 170 9.00 1.89 -1.67
C SER A 170 9.62 3.07 -2.41
N ILE A 171 9.93 4.14 -1.68
CA ILE A 171 10.68 5.27 -2.21
C ILE A 171 12.15 5.11 -1.83
N GLY A 172 13.04 5.22 -2.82
CA GLY A 172 14.47 4.95 -2.60
C GLY A 172 15.36 5.46 -3.74
N ASN A 173 16.56 4.91 -3.79
CA ASN A 173 17.59 5.28 -4.77
C ASN A 173 18.26 4.07 -5.45
N LYS A 174 17.57 2.95 -5.50
CA LYS A 174 18.04 1.69 -6.12
C LYS A 174 16.97 1.13 -7.07
N ALA A 175 17.35 0.21 -7.95
CA ALA A 175 16.42 -0.53 -8.80
C ALA A 175 15.30 -1.20 -7.96
N GLY A 176 14.09 -1.25 -8.51
CA GLY A 176 12.91 -1.75 -7.82
C GLY A 176 12.37 -0.79 -6.75
N THR A 177 12.75 0.49 -6.79
CA THR A 177 12.17 1.54 -5.93
C THR A 177 11.81 2.76 -6.76
N CYS A 178 10.82 3.52 -6.32
CA CYS A 178 10.51 4.80 -6.92
C CYS A 178 11.48 5.88 -6.41
N PRO A 179 12.15 6.67 -7.26
CA PRO A 179 12.93 7.79 -6.81
C PRO A 179 12.04 8.85 -6.13
N ALA A 180 12.55 9.51 -5.11
CA ALA A 180 11.84 10.61 -4.46
C ALA A 180 11.61 11.75 -5.47
N ALA A 181 10.40 12.34 -5.45
CA ALA A 181 10.06 13.42 -6.35
C ALA A 181 10.94 14.65 -6.13
N ILE A 182 11.39 15.25 -7.23
CA ILE A 182 12.15 16.51 -7.25
C ILE A 182 11.20 17.62 -7.70
N LYS A 183 11.15 18.69 -6.91
CA LYS A 183 10.32 19.86 -7.26
C LYS A 183 10.82 20.52 -8.55
N ASN A 184 9.88 20.74 -9.50
CA ASN A 184 10.15 21.36 -10.80
C ASN A 184 11.17 20.59 -11.67
N GLU A 185 11.18 19.25 -11.60
CA GLU A 185 11.94 18.40 -12.51
C GLU A 185 11.27 18.43 -13.90
N ASN A 186 11.96 19.02 -14.89
CA ASN A 186 11.46 19.11 -16.27
C ASN A 186 12.00 18.00 -17.18
N GLU A 187 13.04 17.30 -16.72
CA GLU A 187 13.72 16.24 -17.47
C GLU A 187 13.98 15.04 -16.55
N VAL A 188 13.75 13.85 -17.06
CA VAL A 188 14.04 12.61 -16.34
C VAL A 188 15.47 12.19 -16.65
N SER A 189 16.34 12.07 -15.65
CA SER A 189 17.66 11.48 -15.87
C SER A 189 17.53 9.96 -16.04
N GLU A 190 18.36 9.37 -16.90
CA GLU A 190 18.39 7.93 -17.10
C GLU A 190 18.63 7.13 -15.80
N LEU A 191 19.47 7.68 -14.90
CA LEU A 191 19.74 7.05 -13.61
C LEU A 191 18.46 6.90 -12.77
N ARG A 192 17.61 7.92 -12.76
CA ARG A 192 16.35 7.90 -12.05
C ARG A 192 15.32 7.02 -12.76
N ALA A 193 15.25 7.10 -14.08
CA ALA A 193 14.38 6.24 -14.90
C ALA A 193 14.68 4.75 -14.65
N LYS A 194 15.96 4.36 -14.64
CA LYS A 194 16.39 2.96 -14.41
C LYS A 194 16.03 2.40 -13.04
N GLN A 195 15.69 3.24 -12.05
CA GLN A 195 15.20 2.76 -10.75
C GLN A 195 13.84 2.05 -10.86
N LEU A 196 13.04 2.32 -11.90
CA LEU A 196 11.78 1.66 -12.17
C LEU A 196 11.94 0.18 -12.55
N ILE A 197 13.13 -0.25 -12.99
CA ILE A 197 13.37 -1.66 -13.36
C ILE A 197 13.12 -2.56 -12.14
N GLY A 198 12.27 -3.58 -12.32
CA GLY A 198 11.84 -4.51 -11.28
C GLY A 198 10.58 -4.08 -10.53
N LEU A 199 10.03 -2.88 -10.79
CA LEU A 199 8.68 -2.54 -10.34
C LEU A 199 7.63 -3.24 -11.21
N THR A 200 6.44 -3.49 -10.66
CA THR A 200 5.28 -3.86 -11.47
C THR A 200 4.88 -2.70 -12.38
N GLU A 201 4.17 -3.01 -13.47
CA GLU A 201 3.65 -1.97 -14.38
C GLU A 201 2.87 -0.89 -13.61
N LYS A 202 1.95 -1.31 -12.73
CA LYS A 202 1.13 -0.40 -11.91
C LYS A 202 1.98 0.47 -10.97
N SER A 203 2.97 -0.11 -10.31
CA SER A 203 3.91 0.63 -9.46
C SER A 203 4.77 1.62 -10.24
N GLY A 204 5.18 1.26 -11.46
CA GLY A 204 5.92 2.14 -12.36
C GLY A 204 5.10 3.34 -12.80
N GLU A 205 3.85 3.13 -13.18
CA GLU A 205 2.92 4.20 -13.55
C GLU A 205 2.64 5.16 -12.39
N ILE A 206 2.39 4.63 -11.19
CA ILE A 206 2.22 5.43 -9.97
C ILE A 206 3.50 6.23 -9.68
N CYS A 207 4.67 5.60 -9.81
CA CYS A 207 5.94 6.28 -9.62
C CYS A 207 6.14 7.44 -10.61
N ALA A 208 5.82 7.24 -11.89
CA ALA A 208 5.87 8.29 -12.89
C ALA A 208 4.92 9.43 -12.53
N THR A 209 3.69 9.12 -12.13
CA THR A 209 2.70 10.11 -11.68
C THR A 209 3.20 10.93 -10.48
N LEU A 210 3.79 10.27 -9.47
CA LEU A 210 4.33 10.94 -8.28
C LEU A 210 5.49 11.88 -8.59
N ASN A 211 6.23 11.62 -9.67
CA ASN A 211 7.34 12.42 -10.14
C ASN A 211 6.95 13.41 -11.25
N ASN A 212 5.67 13.46 -11.64
CA ASN A 212 5.18 14.25 -12.78
C ASN A 212 5.88 13.91 -14.11
N TRP A 213 6.18 12.62 -14.30
CA TRP A 213 6.73 12.08 -15.56
C TRP A 213 5.62 11.54 -16.46
N GLY A 214 5.82 11.66 -17.75
CA GLY A 214 5.06 10.84 -18.71
C GLY A 214 5.43 9.37 -18.58
N TYR A 215 4.47 8.47 -18.80
CA TYR A 215 4.67 7.03 -18.76
C TYR A 215 4.13 6.40 -20.04
N ARG A 216 4.92 5.56 -20.70
CA ARG A 216 4.51 4.88 -21.93
C ARG A 216 5.06 3.46 -21.95
N VAL A 217 4.17 2.49 -22.07
CA VAL A 217 4.57 1.11 -22.37
C VAL A 217 4.85 0.99 -23.86
N VAL A 218 6.04 0.53 -24.22
CA VAL A 218 6.47 0.38 -25.62
C VAL A 218 6.55 -1.08 -26.05
N ALA A 219 6.60 -2.02 -25.10
CA ALA A 219 6.51 -3.46 -25.38
C ALA A 219 5.95 -4.20 -24.16
N ARG A 220 5.26 -5.32 -24.40
CA ARG A 220 4.79 -6.23 -23.35
C ARG A 220 4.96 -7.67 -23.80
N ASP A 221 5.59 -8.50 -22.94
CA ASP A 221 5.80 -9.95 -23.11
C ASP A 221 6.36 -10.33 -24.50
N GLY A 222 7.28 -9.49 -25.02
CA GLY A 222 7.94 -9.69 -26.33
C GLY A 222 7.20 -9.07 -27.53
N GLU A 223 6.02 -8.50 -27.32
CA GLU A 223 5.27 -7.78 -28.36
C GLU A 223 5.57 -6.27 -28.27
N ASP A 224 6.14 -5.69 -29.35
CA ASP A 224 6.37 -4.26 -29.44
C ASP A 224 5.10 -3.51 -29.87
N PHE A 225 4.82 -2.38 -29.24
CA PHE A 225 3.67 -1.52 -29.57
C PHE A 225 4.04 -0.45 -30.57
N ALA A 226 3.13 -0.15 -31.49
CA ALA A 226 3.27 0.99 -32.40
C ALA A 226 3.17 2.28 -31.57
N VAL A 227 4.24 3.07 -31.53
CA VAL A 227 4.32 4.32 -30.79
C VAL A 227 4.75 5.47 -31.71
N THR A 228 4.37 6.68 -31.34
CA THR A 228 4.82 7.89 -32.05
C THR A 228 6.30 8.13 -31.81
N MET A 229 6.98 8.67 -32.84
CA MET A 229 8.42 8.97 -32.83
C MET A 229 8.75 10.30 -32.12
N ASP A 230 7.82 10.85 -31.35
CA ASP A 230 8.05 12.07 -30.58
C ASP A 230 8.98 11.82 -29.39
N TYR A 231 10.01 12.65 -29.24
CA TYR A 231 10.86 12.64 -28.06
C TYR A 231 10.31 13.58 -26.96
N ARG A 232 10.28 13.10 -25.71
CA ARG A 232 9.89 13.91 -24.54
C ARG A 232 10.84 13.65 -23.37
N SER A 233 11.65 14.64 -23.03
CA SER A 233 12.66 14.52 -21.95
C SER A 233 12.06 14.23 -20.56
N ASN A 234 10.76 14.47 -20.36
CA ASN A 234 10.05 14.17 -19.11
C ASN A 234 9.22 12.88 -19.17
N ARG A 235 9.46 11.98 -20.13
CA ARG A 235 8.72 10.72 -20.26
C ARG A 235 9.64 9.52 -20.13
N VAL A 236 9.18 8.49 -19.43
CA VAL A 236 9.79 7.15 -19.39
C VAL A 236 9.04 6.22 -20.34
N ASN A 237 9.77 5.50 -21.19
CA ASN A 237 9.28 4.43 -22.04
C ASN A 237 9.74 3.12 -21.44
N VAL A 238 8.80 2.21 -21.14
CA VAL A 238 9.08 0.97 -20.43
C VAL A 238 8.76 -0.26 -21.28
N LYS A 239 9.55 -1.32 -21.10
CA LYS A 239 9.22 -2.66 -21.58
C LYS A 239 8.82 -3.51 -20.37
N ILE A 240 7.69 -4.21 -20.52
CA ILE A 240 7.10 -5.05 -19.48
C ILE A 240 7.30 -6.51 -19.84
N GLN A 241 7.65 -7.34 -18.86
CA GLN A 241 7.65 -8.79 -18.99
C GLN A 241 7.12 -9.40 -17.68
N SER A 242 6.08 -10.26 -17.79
CA SER A 242 5.41 -10.87 -16.64
C SER A 242 5.05 -9.85 -15.56
N ASP A 243 4.38 -8.76 -15.95
CA ASP A 243 3.96 -7.62 -15.13
C ASP A 243 5.13 -6.82 -14.49
N GLN A 244 6.38 -7.08 -14.86
CA GLN A 244 7.52 -6.33 -14.33
C GLN A 244 8.20 -5.48 -15.42
N ILE A 245 8.65 -4.30 -15.02
CA ILE A 245 9.47 -3.43 -15.86
C ILE A 245 10.87 -4.04 -16.00
N VAL A 246 11.24 -4.43 -17.22
CA VAL A 246 12.55 -5.03 -17.51
C VAL A 246 13.51 -4.07 -18.21
N SER A 247 12.98 -3.02 -18.85
CA SER A 247 13.78 -2.01 -19.52
C SER A 247 13.10 -0.65 -19.44
N VAL A 248 13.90 0.41 -19.35
CA VAL A 248 13.44 1.80 -19.32
C VAL A 248 14.36 2.67 -20.16
N THR A 249 13.77 3.55 -20.95
CA THR A 249 14.47 4.62 -21.69
C THR A 249 13.75 5.95 -21.44
N VAL A 250 14.44 7.06 -21.58
CA VAL A 250 13.86 8.41 -21.58
C VAL A 250 13.58 8.82 -23.03
N GLY A 251 12.40 9.42 -23.28
CA GLY A 251 12.10 9.87 -24.64
C GLY A 251 10.63 9.95 -25.05
#